data_f03bb8eef8a1527534176605c8a612b9
#
_entry.id   f03bb8eef8a1527534176605c8a612b9
#
_cell.length_a   1.000
_cell.length_b   1.000
_cell.length_c   1.000
_cell.angle_alpha   90.00
_cell.angle_beta   90.00
_cell.angle_gamma   90.00
#
_symmetry.space_group_name_H-M   'P 1'
#
loop_
_entity.id
_entity.type
_entity.pdbx_description
1 polymer ?
#
loop_
_entity_poly.entity_id
_entity_poly.type
_entity_poly.pdbx_seq_one_letter_code
_entity_poly.pdbx_strand_id
1 'polypeptide(L)'
;MADQGWPDDIELKDDLHKYVQQNLQHKEILDFVKEKYPLYAWSLRTLCRRLKHFEISYINYDTDLDHVEEAVRKEMDGPGSLLGYRALHRKLQEVHTLKVPRNLVYAMMEEVDPSGLEERGGVGKTKRRIRAKRFVSKVYKILFITYFLIFN
;
A
#
# COMPACT_ATOMS: atom_id res chain seq x y z
N MET A 1 31.01 10.90 14.97
CA MET A 1 30.43 10.70 16.31
C MET A 1 29.03 11.34 16.46
N ALA A 2 28.18 11.26 15.44
CA ALA A 2 26.86 11.94 15.43
C ALA A 2 25.66 10.99 15.62
N ASP A 3 25.86 9.80 16.16
CA ASP A 3 24.79 8.79 16.26
C ASP A 3 24.62 8.24 17.70
N GLN A 4 25.16 8.96 18.69
CA GLN A 4 25.04 8.59 20.10
C GLN A 4 23.91 9.43 20.73
N GLY A 5 22.86 8.75 21.22
CA GLY A 5 21.77 9.38 21.97
C GLY A 5 20.37 9.20 21.37
N TRP A 6 20.23 8.81 20.10
CA TRP A 6 18.93 8.59 19.48
C TRP A 6 18.10 7.46 20.11
N PRO A 7 18.67 6.38 20.72
CA PRO A 7 17.85 5.33 21.33
C PRO A 7 17.02 5.79 22.53
N ASP A 8 17.53 6.80 23.25
CA ASP A 8 16.88 7.34 24.45
C ASP A 8 16.07 8.62 24.17
N ASP A 9 15.99 9.02 22.89
CA ASP A 9 15.26 10.22 22.46
C ASP A 9 13.76 9.93 22.35
N ILE A 10 13.04 10.32 23.41
CA ILE A 10 11.59 10.11 23.53
C ILE A 10 10.83 10.93 22.47
N GLU A 11 11.28 12.16 22.20
CA GLU A 11 10.64 13.04 21.21
C GLU A 11 10.73 12.45 19.80
N LEU A 12 11.89 11.91 19.45
CA LEU A 12 12.10 11.21 18.18
C LEU A 12 11.19 9.98 18.07
N LYS A 13 11.04 9.20 19.14
CA LYS A 13 10.16 8.02 19.17
C LYS A 13 8.71 8.42 18.94
N ASP A 14 8.23 9.45 19.63
CA ASP A 14 6.85 9.92 19.53
C ASP A 14 6.53 10.47 18.13
N ASP A 15 7.44 11.23 17.56
CA ASP A 15 7.30 11.73 16.19
C ASP A 15 7.28 10.60 15.17
N LEU A 16 8.18 9.63 15.26
CA LEU A 16 8.18 8.47 14.38
C LEU A 16 6.88 7.66 14.49
N HIS A 17 6.37 7.48 15.71
CA HIS A 17 5.10 6.82 15.95
C HIS A 17 3.95 7.59 15.30
N LYS A 18 3.89 8.90 15.46
CA LYS A 18 2.92 9.80 14.84
C LYS A 18 2.94 9.73 13.31
N TYR A 19 4.12 9.77 12.69
CA TYR A 19 4.25 9.68 11.24
C TYR A 19 3.78 8.33 10.69
N VAL A 20 4.08 7.24 11.38
CA VAL A 20 3.60 5.90 11.01
C VAL A 20 2.10 5.77 11.22
N GLN A 21 1.53 6.39 12.27
CA GLN A 21 0.06 6.43 12.46
C GLN A 21 -0.64 7.19 11.33
N GLN A 22 -0.04 8.25 10.82
CA GLN A 22 -0.53 9.01 9.68
C GLN A 22 -0.35 8.30 8.33
N ASN A 23 0.19 7.07 8.32
CA ASN A 23 0.47 6.28 7.12
C ASN A 23 1.42 6.96 6.11
N LEU A 24 2.31 7.84 6.58
CA LEU A 24 3.31 8.47 5.73
C LEU A 24 4.29 7.43 5.17
N GLN A 25 4.72 7.62 3.92
CA GLN A 25 5.72 6.74 3.32
C GLN A 25 7.09 6.97 3.96
N HIS A 26 7.95 5.94 3.97
CA HIS A 26 9.30 6.06 4.53
C HIS A 26 10.13 7.21 3.95
N LYS A 27 9.88 7.60 2.68
CA LYS A 27 10.57 8.73 2.06
C LYS A 27 10.13 10.06 2.68
N GLU A 28 8.83 10.23 2.85
CA GLU A 28 8.24 11.43 3.49
C GLU A 28 8.69 11.56 4.95
N ILE A 29 8.64 10.44 5.69
CA ILE A 29 9.17 10.42 7.07
C ILE A 29 10.65 10.81 7.09
N LEU A 30 11.44 10.29 6.14
CA LEU A 30 12.85 10.59 6.06
C LEU A 30 13.12 12.08 5.85
N ASP A 31 12.32 12.74 5.03
CA ASP A 31 12.45 14.18 4.76
C ASP A 31 12.10 15.00 6.02
N PHE A 32 11.00 14.66 6.72
CA PHE A 32 10.62 15.31 7.98
C PHE A 32 11.66 15.12 9.09
N VAL A 33 12.19 13.90 9.27
CA VAL A 33 13.18 13.66 10.33
C VAL A 33 14.54 14.28 10.02
N LYS A 34 14.93 14.44 8.76
CA LYS A 34 16.14 15.17 8.38
C LYS A 34 16.04 16.65 8.71
N GLU A 35 14.87 17.23 8.51
CA GLU A 35 14.60 18.63 8.82
C GLU A 35 14.57 18.87 10.34
N LYS A 36 13.82 18.02 11.07
CA LYS A 36 13.64 18.21 12.52
C LYS A 36 14.85 17.76 13.36
N TYR A 37 15.55 16.71 12.93
CA TYR A 37 16.66 16.10 13.67
C TYR A 37 17.98 16.09 12.85
N PRO A 38 18.53 17.25 12.47
CA PRO A 38 19.72 17.33 11.62
C PRO A 38 20.99 16.77 12.28
N LEU A 39 21.00 16.63 13.61
CA LEU A 39 22.13 16.10 14.37
C LEU A 39 22.35 14.60 14.17
N TYR A 40 21.31 13.88 13.72
CA TYR A 40 21.39 12.44 13.50
C TYR A 40 21.65 12.12 12.02
N ALA A 41 22.44 11.07 11.77
CA ALA A 41 22.63 10.56 10.42
C ALA A 41 21.37 9.83 9.92
N TRP A 42 20.81 10.31 8.80
CA TRP A 42 19.60 9.78 8.22
C TRP A 42 19.81 9.13 6.86
N SER A 43 19.34 7.92 6.74
CA SER A 43 19.16 7.18 5.48
C SER A 43 17.90 6.32 5.61
N LEU A 44 17.36 5.79 4.50
CA LEU A 44 16.22 4.85 4.57
C LEU A 44 16.55 3.64 5.46
N ARG A 45 17.76 3.12 5.35
CA ARG A 45 18.22 1.99 6.18
C ARG A 45 18.26 2.35 7.66
N THR A 46 18.77 3.55 7.99
CA THR A 46 18.84 4.04 9.38
C THR A 46 17.44 4.24 9.93
N LEU A 47 16.53 4.84 9.16
CA LEU A 47 15.12 4.99 9.54
C LEU A 47 14.46 3.64 9.85
N CYS A 48 14.56 2.66 8.94
CA CYS A 48 13.99 1.33 9.18
C CYS A 48 14.57 0.64 10.42
N ARG A 49 15.89 0.81 10.69
CA ARG A 49 16.53 0.27 11.89
C ARG A 49 15.98 0.92 13.16
N ARG A 50 15.78 2.24 13.17
CA ARG A 50 15.22 2.98 14.29
C ARG A 50 13.74 2.65 14.54
N LEU A 51 12.93 2.57 13.49
CA LEU A 51 11.54 2.10 13.59
C LEU A 51 11.48 0.71 14.23
N LYS A 52 12.35 -0.21 13.79
CA LYS A 52 12.42 -1.55 14.39
C LYS A 52 12.89 -1.53 15.85
N HIS A 53 13.85 -0.67 16.20
CA HIS A 53 14.34 -0.52 17.57
C HIS A 53 13.23 -0.02 18.53
N PHE A 54 12.42 0.93 18.08
CA PHE A 54 11.28 1.45 18.83
C PHE A 54 10.02 0.58 18.74
N GLU A 55 10.11 -0.58 18.07
CA GLU A 55 8.98 -1.50 17.82
C GLU A 55 7.79 -0.84 17.09
N ILE A 56 8.06 0.20 16.31
CA ILE A 56 7.05 0.92 15.53
C ILE A 56 6.80 0.18 14.21
N SER A 57 5.59 -0.33 14.03
CA SER A 57 5.17 -1.06 12.84
C SER A 57 3.96 -0.41 12.15
N TYR A 58 3.91 -0.52 10.81
CA TYR A 58 2.73 -0.15 10.03
C TYR A 58 1.60 -1.18 10.13
N ILE A 59 1.91 -2.40 10.61
CA ILE A 59 0.96 -3.50 10.71
C ILE A 59 0.90 -3.91 12.17
N ASN A 60 -0.31 -3.98 12.71
CA ASN A 60 -0.56 -4.53 14.02
C ASN A 60 -0.92 -6.01 13.87
N TYR A 61 -0.12 -6.89 14.47
CA TYR A 61 -0.34 -8.33 14.48
C TYR A 61 -1.14 -8.80 15.69
N ASP A 62 -1.25 -7.95 16.73
CA ASP A 62 -1.92 -8.25 18.01
C ASP A 62 -3.35 -7.67 18.04
N THR A 63 -3.92 -7.35 16.86
CA THR A 63 -5.29 -6.86 16.77
C THR A 63 -6.25 -7.99 17.10
N ASP A 64 -7.28 -7.69 17.87
CA ASP A 64 -8.38 -8.58 18.18
C ASP A 64 -9.08 -9.06 16.90
N LEU A 65 -9.15 -10.38 16.73
CA LEU A 65 -9.71 -11.01 15.54
C LEU A 65 -11.22 -10.76 15.42
N ASP A 66 -11.94 -10.75 16.55
CA ASP A 66 -13.38 -10.52 16.57
C ASP A 66 -13.72 -9.12 16.06
N HIS A 67 -12.91 -8.13 16.45
CA HIS A 67 -13.07 -6.75 15.96
C HIS A 67 -12.76 -6.63 14.45
N VAL A 68 -11.78 -7.38 13.94
CA VAL A 68 -11.48 -7.40 12.50
C VAL A 68 -12.61 -8.06 11.72
N GLU A 69 -13.13 -9.18 12.21
CA GLU A 69 -14.25 -9.90 11.60
C GLU A 69 -15.51 -9.03 11.53
N GLU A 70 -15.86 -8.38 12.63
CA GLU A 70 -17.02 -7.47 12.69
C GLU A 70 -16.89 -6.33 11.68
N ALA A 71 -15.69 -5.71 11.58
CA ALA A 71 -15.42 -4.65 10.62
C ALA A 71 -15.51 -5.15 9.17
N VAL A 72 -14.97 -6.34 8.87
CA VAL A 72 -15.08 -6.98 7.55
C VAL A 72 -16.54 -7.26 7.22
N ARG A 73 -17.29 -7.88 8.13
CA ARG A 73 -18.71 -8.22 7.96
C ARG A 73 -19.54 -6.96 7.69
N LYS A 74 -19.35 -5.91 8.49
CA LYS A 74 -20.04 -4.62 8.32
C LYS A 74 -19.80 -4.00 6.94
N GLU A 75 -18.57 -4.05 6.45
CA GLU A 75 -18.25 -3.54 5.13
C GLU A 75 -18.82 -4.42 4.02
N MET A 76 -18.84 -5.73 4.22
CA MET A 76 -19.36 -6.69 3.22
C MET A 76 -20.88 -6.66 3.14
N ASP A 77 -21.60 -6.34 4.20
CA ASP A 77 -23.06 -6.14 4.19
C ASP A 77 -23.47 -4.85 3.46
N GLY A 78 -22.51 -3.95 3.19
CA GLY A 78 -22.72 -2.68 2.53
C GLY A 78 -22.05 -2.60 1.14
N PRO A 79 -21.66 -1.38 0.72
CA PRO A 79 -21.01 -1.14 -0.58
C PRO A 79 -19.64 -1.81 -0.73
N GLY A 80 -19.08 -2.32 0.37
CA GLY A 80 -17.84 -3.10 0.37
C GLY A 80 -17.99 -4.50 -0.22
N SER A 81 -19.21 -5.02 -0.37
CA SER A 81 -19.50 -6.36 -0.95
C SER A 81 -18.91 -6.55 -2.34
N LEU A 82 -18.74 -5.48 -3.12
CA LEU A 82 -18.16 -5.51 -4.46
C LEU A 82 -16.64 -5.34 -4.47
N LEU A 83 -16.02 -5.06 -3.31
CA LEU A 83 -14.59 -4.82 -3.21
C LEU A 83 -13.82 -6.13 -3.17
N GLY A 84 -12.73 -6.23 -3.94
CA GLY A 84 -11.74 -7.28 -3.74
C GLY A 84 -10.93 -7.03 -2.46
N TYR A 85 -10.27 -8.09 -1.93
CA TYR A 85 -9.56 -8.05 -0.64
C TYR A 85 -8.56 -6.89 -0.49
N ARG A 86 -7.91 -6.44 -1.59
CA ARG A 86 -6.95 -5.32 -1.54
C ARG A 86 -7.65 -3.98 -1.30
N ALA A 87 -8.79 -3.78 -1.93
CA ALA A 87 -9.58 -2.56 -1.77
C ALA A 87 -10.25 -2.54 -0.40
N LEU A 88 -10.77 -3.69 0.06
CA LEU A 88 -11.34 -3.82 1.40
C LEU A 88 -10.27 -3.59 2.48
N HIS A 89 -9.08 -4.18 2.35
CA HIS A 89 -7.98 -3.93 3.28
C HIS A 89 -7.63 -2.44 3.40
N ARG A 90 -7.59 -1.72 2.27
CA ARG A 90 -7.37 -0.28 2.28
C ARG A 90 -8.50 0.47 2.97
N LYS A 91 -9.76 0.09 2.71
CA LYS A 91 -10.93 0.68 3.36
C LYS A 91 -10.93 0.45 4.87
N LEU A 92 -10.56 -0.75 5.34
CA LEU A 92 -10.40 -1.05 6.75
C LEU A 92 -9.35 -0.14 7.43
N GLN A 93 -8.26 0.15 6.73
CA GLN A 93 -7.24 1.08 7.22
C GLN A 93 -7.72 2.53 7.27
N GLU A 94 -8.48 2.97 6.26
CA GLU A 94 -8.94 4.37 6.14
C GLU A 94 -10.15 4.67 7.04
N VAL A 95 -11.12 3.76 7.12
CA VAL A 95 -12.40 3.98 7.83
C VAL A 95 -12.36 3.46 9.26
N HIS A 96 -11.82 2.25 9.44
CA HIS A 96 -11.78 1.58 10.75
C HIS A 96 -10.45 1.72 11.47
N THR A 97 -9.46 2.40 10.87
CA THR A 97 -8.09 2.54 11.40
C THR A 97 -7.39 1.21 11.72
N LEU A 98 -7.88 0.11 11.14
CA LEU A 98 -7.37 -1.23 11.35
C LEU A 98 -6.14 -1.49 10.48
N LYS A 99 -4.96 -1.58 11.10
CA LYS A 99 -3.67 -1.82 10.43
C LYS A 99 -3.29 -3.31 10.50
N VAL A 100 -4.12 -4.17 9.92
CA VAL A 100 -3.95 -5.63 9.95
C VAL A 100 -3.27 -6.17 8.71
N PRO A 101 -2.66 -7.39 8.75
CA PRO A 101 -2.08 -8.04 7.59
C PRO A 101 -3.11 -8.31 6.49
N ARG A 102 -2.70 -8.19 5.22
CA ARG A 102 -3.60 -8.43 4.07
C ARG A 102 -4.14 -9.86 3.99
N ASN A 103 -3.31 -10.84 4.36
CA ASN A 103 -3.70 -12.24 4.40
C ASN A 103 -4.76 -12.51 5.46
N LEU A 104 -4.77 -11.79 6.57
CA LEU A 104 -5.83 -11.88 7.56
C LEU A 104 -7.16 -11.39 6.98
N VAL A 105 -7.16 -10.22 6.31
CA VAL A 105 -8.38 -9.70 5.66
C VAL A 105 -8.89 -10.66 4.60
N TYR A 106 -7.98 -11.29 3.81
CA TYR A 106 -8.36 -12.30 2.84
C TYR A 106 -9.04 -13.50 3.50
N ALA A 107 -8.44 -14.04 4.57
CA ALA A 107 -9.00 -15.18 5.30
C ALA A 107 -10.38 -14.86 5.90
N MET A 108 -10.54 -13.66 6.50
CA MET A 108 -11.84 -13.23 7.01
C MET A 108 -12.89 -13.06 5.91
N MET A 109 -12.51 -12.55 4.74
CA MET A 109 -13.43 -12.47 3.59
C MET A 109 -13.84 -13.85 3.08
N GLU A 110 -12.92 -14.81 3.08
CA GLU A 110 -13.17 -16.19 2.66
C GLU A 110 -14.15 -16.88 3.63
N GLU A 111 -14.06 -16.57 4.92
CA GLU A 111 -14.95 -17.08 5.94
C GLU A 111 -16.37 -16.48 5.87
N VAL A 112 -16.44 -15.15 5.62
CA VAL A 112 -17.73 -14.41 5.58
C VAL A 112 -18.47 -14.65 4.26
N ASP A 113 -17.78 -14.67 3.11
CA ASP A 113 -18.38 -14.83 1.79
C ASP A 113 -17.42 -15.52 0.81
N PRO A 114 -17.33 -16.85 0.87
CA PRO A 114 -16.46 -17.62 0.00
C PRO A 114 -16.84 -17.52 -1.48
N SER A 115 -18.13 -17.52 -1.80
CA SER A 115 -18.63 -17.45 -3.17
C SER A 115 -18.35 -16.09 -3.83
N GLY A 116 -18.60 -15.03 -3.13
CA GLY A 116 -18.31 -13.67 -3.61
C GLY A 116 -16.82 -13.40 -3.79
N LEU A 117 -15.95 -14.05 -3.01
CA LEU A 117 -14.51 -13.94 -3.19
C LEU A 117 -14.04 -14.55 -4.53
N GLU A 118 -14.59 -15.69 -4.93
CA GLU A 118 -14.32 -16.33 -6.22
C GLU A 118 -14.81 -15.44 -7.37
N GLU A 119 -16.03 -14.93 -7.29
CA GLU A 119 -16.60 -14.03 -8.29
C GLU A 119 -15.77 -12.75 -8.46
N ARG A 120 -15.35 -12.13 -7.37
CA ARG A 120 -14.52 -10.92 -7.36
C ARG A 120 -13.07 -11.20 -7.76
N GLY A 121 -12.57 -12.39 -7.47
CA GLY A 121 -11.20 -12.82 -7.78
C GLY A 121 -10.92 -12.94 -9.28
N GLY A 122 -11.97 -12.90 -10.10
CA GLY A 122 -11.81 -12.95 -11.54
C GLY A 122 -11.51 -14.35 -12.08
N VAL A 123 -11.80 -15.40 -11.31
CA VAL A 123 -11.81 -16.78 -11.81
C VAL A 123 -12.84 -16.85 -12.95
N GLY A 124 -12.39 -17.14 -14.15
CA GLY A 124 -13.23 -17.14 -15.36
C GLY A 124 -13.37 -15.79 -16.09
N LYS A 125 -12.89 -14.67 -15.53
CA LYS A 125 -12.83 -13.41 -16.29
C LYS A 125 -11.76 -13.50 -17.35
N THR A 126 -12.17 -13.29 -18.62
CA THR A 126 -11.23 -13.21 -19.75
C THR A 126 -10.13 -12.22 -19.42
N LYS A 127 -8.86 -12.68 -19.41
CA LYS A 127 -7.72 -11.79 -19.22
C LYS A 127 -7.89 -10.60 -20.14
N ARG A 128 -7.90 -9.37 -19.60
CA ARG A 128 -7.94 -8.16 -20.43
C ARG A 128 -6.90 -8.32 -21.52
N ARG A 129 -7.34 -8.34 -22.78
CA ARG A 129 -6.39 -8.33 -23.90
C ARG A 129 -5.51 -7.10 -23.70
N ILE A 130 -4.23 -7.33 -23.44
CA ILE A 130 -3.24 -6.27 -23.44
C ILE A 130 -3.31 -5.71 -24.86
N ARG A 131 -3.93 -4.54 -25.03
CA ARG A 131 -3.89 -3.82 -26.31
C ARG A 131 -2.43 -3.60 -26.61
N ALA A 132 -1.92 -4.40 -27.51
CA ALA A 132 -0.52 -4.30 -27.91
C ALA A 132 -0.30 -2.89 -28.46
N LYS A 133 0.48 -2.08 -27.75
CA LYS A 133 0.95 -0.74 -28.20
C LYS A 133 1.62 -0.75 -29.56
N ARG A 134 1.84 -1.96 -30.14
CA ARG A 134 2.47 -2.19 -31.45
C ARG A 134 1.63 -1.80 -32.67
N PHE A 135 0.30 -1.62 -32.54
CA PHE A 135 -0.52 -1.34 -33.72
C PHE A 135 -0.35 0.10 -34.21
N VAL A 136 -0.13 1.05 -33.30
CA VAL A 136 -0.01 2.47 -33.67
C VAL A 136 1.34 2.75 -34.34
N SER A 137 2.42 2.06 -33.96
CA SER A 137 3.74 2.31 -34.55
C SER A 137 3.91 1.81 -36.00
N LYS A 138 3.15 0.77 -36.39
CA LYS A 138 3.21 0.25 -37.77
C LYS A 138 2.45 1.14 -38.76
N VAL A 139 1.31 1.69 -38.37
CA VAL A 139 0.52 2.58 -39.23
C VAL A 139 1.27 3.88 -39.52
N TYR A 140 1.90 4.47 -38.51
CA TYR A 140 2.72 5.68 -38.71
C TYR A 140 3.96 5.44 -39.58
N LYS A 141 4.60 4.27 -39.47
CA LYS A 141 5.74 3.93 -40.35
C LYS A 141 5.31 3.76 -41.81
N ILE A 142 4.17 3.16 -42.08
CA ILE A 142 3.64 2.96 -43.43
C ILE A 142 3.24 4.32 -44.04
N LEU A 143 2.54 5.17 -43.28
CA LEU A 143 2.15 6.51 -43.70
C LEU A 143 3.36 7.41 -43.96
N PHE A 144 4.42 7.31 -43.17
CA PHE A 144 5.63 8.09 -43.36
C PHE A 144 6.42 7.66 -44.61
N ILE A 145 6.49 6.36 -44.90
CA ILE A 145 7.15 5.80 -46.07
C ILE A 145 6.36 6.14 -47.35
N THR A 146 5.02 6.07 -47.34
CA THR A 146 4.19 6.46 -48.49
C THR A 146 4.23 7.97 -48.75
N TYR A 147 4.28 8.80 -47.70
CA TYR A 147 4.40 10.25 -47.89
C TYR A 147 5.79 10.64 -48.49
N PHE A 148 6.84 9.95 -48.08
CA PHE A 148 8.21 10.22 -48.59
C PHE A 148 8.41 9.72 -50.06
N LEU A 149 7.66 8.68 -50.47
CA LEU A 149 7.72 8.15 -51.85
C LEU A 149 6.85 8.91 -52.85
N ILE A 150 5.88 9.69 -52.41
CA ILE A 150 4.95 10.44 -53.29
C ILE A 150 5.42 11.88 -53.48
N PHE A 151 6.25 12.42 -52.58
CA PHE A 151 6.70 13.82 -52.62
C PHE A 151 8.21 14.02 -52.89
N ASN A 152 8.94 12.97 -53.30
CA ASN A 152 10.27 13.04 -53.90
C ASN A 152 10.27 12.30 -55.22
#